data_003cf0b560581fa50cd0af9871b7f007
#
_entry.id   003cf0b560581fa50cd0af9871b7f007
#
_cell.length_a   1.000
_cell.length_b   1.000
_cell.length_c   1.000
_cell.angle_alpha   90.00
_cell.angle_beta   90.00
_cell.angle_gamma   90.00
#
_symmetry.space_group_name_H-M   'P 1'
#
loop_
_entity.id
_entity.type
_entity.pdbx_description
1 polymer ?
#
loop_
_entity_poly.entity_id
_entity_poly.type
_entity_poly.pdbx_seq_one_letter_code
_entity_poly.pdbx_strand_id
1 'polypeptide(L)'
;MIVENLTALQAFGDPRVNQRAFRMALDESANFGLIPGVCPCPTHRERLVLPAPNLYITEMLSDYYLYTGDADLVRELLPGMAGILKRFSEWEDRNGLIDLPDDYWNFIDWSYELNNISLSL
;
A
#
# COMPACT_ATOMS: atom_id res chain seq x y z
N MET A 1 9.55 0.93 2.22
CA MET A 1 9.04 0.92 0.81
C MET A 1 8.64 2.30 0.32
N ILE A 2 7.91 3.12 1.09
CA ILE A 2 7.48 4.47 0.63
C ILE A 2 8.69 5.38 0.40
N VAL A 3 9.54 5.53 1.40
CA VAL A 3 10.74 6.38 1.33
C VAL A 3 11.75 5.82 0.32
N GLU A 4 11.89 4.52 0.25
CA GLU A 4 12.83 3.84 -0.65
C GLU A 4 12.44 3.94 -2.12
N ASN A 5 11.15 4.12 -2.44
CA ASN A 5 10.67 4.19 -3.82
C ASN A 5 11.35 5.33 -4.60
N LEU A 6 11.16 6.57 -4.16
CA LEU A 6 11.79 7.74 -4.79
C LEU A 6 13.30 7.75 -4.62
N THR A 7 13.80 7.37 -3.43
CA THR A 7 15.23 7.31 -3.17
C THR A 7 15.95 6.36 -4.13
N ALA A 8 15.39 5.18 -4.39
CA ALA A 8 15.95 4.22 -5.32
C ALA A 8 15.98 4.76 -6.77
N LEU A 9 14.89 5.39 -7.20
CA LEU A 9 14.81 5.99 -8.54
C LEU A 9 15.81 7.13 -8.71
N GLN A 10 15.92 8.01 -7.72
CA GLN A 10 16.82 9.17 -7.78
C GLN A 10 18.30 8.78 -7.65
N ALA A 11 18.61 7.82 -6.76
CA ALA A 11 19.99 7.44 -6.50
C ALA A 11 20.58 6.54 -7.59
N PHE A 12 19.79 5.65 -8.15
CA PHE A 12 20.29 4.62 -9.07
C PHE A 12 19.78 4.77 -10.51
N GLY A 13 18.67 5.49 -10.72
CA GLY A 13 18.05 5.62 -12.05
C GLY A 13 17.54 4.29 -12.63
N ASP A 14 17.50 3.23 -11.83
CA ASP A 14 17.11 1.89 -12.25
C ASP A 14 15.74 1.52 -11.66
N PRO A 15 14.67 1.49 -12.47
CA PRO A 15 13.32 1.24 -11.98
C PRO A 15 13.02 -0.23 -11.65
N ARG A 16 13.90 -1.18 -11.98
CA ARG A 16 13.64 -2.63 -11.86
C ARG A 16 13.35 -3.06 -10.41
N VAL A 17 13.99 -2.43 -9.44
CA VAL A 17 13.73 -2.70 -8.02
C VAL A 17 12.30 -2.31 -7.65
N ASN A 18 11.86 -1.13 -8.10
CA ASN A 18 10.51 -0.62 -7.87
C ASN A 18 9.46 -1.49 -8.57
N GLN A 19 9.69 -1.85 -9.83
CA GLN A 19 8.82 -2.74 -10.61
C GLN A 19 8.61 -4.07 -9.90
N ARG A 20 9.69 -4.70 -9.43
CA ARG A 20 9.62 -5.95 -8.67
C ARG A 20 8.86 -5.77 -7.34
N ALA A 21 9.12 -4.70 -6.61
CA ALA A 21 8.47 -4.42 -5.34
C ALA A 21 6.96 -4.24 -5.50
N PHE A 22 6.51 -3.51 -6.51
CA PHE A 22 5.08 -3.34 -6.81
C PHE A 22 4.40 -4.66 -7.15
N ARG A 23 4.99 -5.45 -8.07
CA ARG A 23 4.41 -6.75 -8.44
C ARG A 23 4.30 -7.67 -7.24
N MET A 24 5.38 -7.81 -6.47
CA MET A 24 5.39 -8.64 -5.28
C MET A 24 4.36 -8.19 -4.25
N ALA A 25 4.21 -6.88 -4.02
CA ALA A 25 3.24 -6.35 -3.09
C ALA A 25 1.80 -6.65 -3.52
N LEU A 26 1.48 -6.50 -4.81
CA LEU A 26 0.14 -6.80 -5.33
C LEU A 26 -0.15 -8.30 -5.40
N ASP A 27 0.83 -9.13 -5.73
CA ASP A 27 0.69 -10.59 -5.68
C ASP A 27 0.34 -11.06 -4.26
N GLU A 28 1.00 -10.51 -3.25
CA GLU A 28 0.68 -10.80 -1.85
C GLU A 28 -0.70 -10.25 -1.43
N SER A 29 -1.11 -9.10 -1.95
CA SER A 29 -2.43 -8.54 -1.65
C SER A 29 -3.58 -9.43 -2.13
N ALA A 30 -3.38 -10.23 -3.16
CA ALA A 30 -4.35 -11.20 -3.63
C ALA A 30 -4.67 -12.27 -2.58
N ASN A 31 -3.73 -12.57 -1.69
CA ASN A 31 -3.90 -13.54 -0.61
C ASN A 31 -4.55 -12.95 0.65
N PHE A 32 -4.29 -11.66 0.93
CA PHE A 32 -4.67 -11.01 2.19
C PHE A 32 -5.73 -9.91 2.01
N GLY A 33 -6.10 -9.57 0.78
CA GLY A 33 -6.98 -8.43 0.47
C GLY A 33 -6.31 -7.07 0.58
N LEU A 34 -5.19 -7.00 1.30
CA LEU A 34 -4.30 -5.84 1.44
C LEU A 34 -2.84 -6.29 1.36
N ILE A 35 -1.94 -5.35 1.10
CA ILE A 35 -0.51 -5.61 1.10
C ILE A 35 -0.04 -5.82 2.54
N PRO A 36 0.62 -6.94 2.86
CA PRO A 36 1.18 -7.16 4.19
C PRO A 36 2.36 -6.22 4.45
N GLY A 37 2.62 -5.94 5.73
CA GLY A 37 3.72 -5.08 6.16
C GLY A 37 5.10 -5.63 5.84
N VAL A 38 5.20 -6.93 5.53
CA VAL A 38 6.42 -7.62 5.11
C VAL A 38 6.11 -8.44 3.86
N CYS A 39 6.86 -8.21 2.79
CA CYS A 39 6.74 -8.95 1.52
C CYS A 39 8.10 -9.57 1.14
N PRO A 40 8.16 -10.88 0.84
CA PRO A 40 7.08 -11.85 0.90
C PRO A 40 6.63 -12.13 2.34
N CYS A 41 5.34 -12.38 2.54
CA CYS A 41 4.77 -12.60 3.87
C CYS A 41 4.66 -14.09 4.18
N PRO A 42 5.27 -14.58 5.27
CA PRO A 42 5.02 -15.93 5.75
C PRO A 42 3.56 -16.07 6.19
N THR A 43 2.87 -17.10 5.73
CA THR A 43 1.43 -17.35 5.95
C THR A 43 0.98 -17.32 7.42
N HIS A 44 1.90 -17.58 8.36
CA HIS A 44 1.60 -17.55 9.80
C HIS A 44 1.59 -16.13 10.39
N ARG A 45 1.88 -15.08 9.60
CA ARG A 45 1.92 -13.68 10.02
C ARG A 45 0.81 -12.82 9.41
N GLU A 46 -0.36 -13.38 9.21
CA GLU A 46 -1.53 -12.69 8.64
C GLU A 46 -1.88 -11.37 9.35
N ARG A 47 -1.56 -11.26 10.64
CA ARG A 47 -1.79 -10.06 11.45
C ARG A 47 -0.83 -8.89 11.21
N LEU A 48 0.14 -9.05 10.32
CA LEU A 48 1.08 -7.97 9.96
C LEU A 48 0.59 -7.07 8.82
N VAL A 49 -0.69 -7.11 8.48
CA VAL A 49 -1.27 -6.15 7.54
C VAL A 49 -1.46 -4.81 8.26
N LEU A 50 -0.82 -3.78 7.73
CA LEU A 50 -0.95 -2.41 8.20
C LEU A 50 -1.77 -1.62 7.17
N PRO A 51 -3.02 -1.21 7.49
CA PRO A 51 -3.89 -0.57 6.51
C PRO A 51 -3.33 0.75 5.97
N ALA A 52 -2.86 1.65 6.82
CA ALA A 52 -2.38 2.97 6.41
C ALA A 52 -1.33 2.93 5.28
N PRO A 53 -0.26 2.10 5.35
CA PRO A 53 0.71 1.97 4.27
C PRO A 53 0.14 1.53 2.93
N ASN A 54 -1.01 0.85 2.92
CA ASN A 54 -1.67 0.42 1.68
C ASN A 54 -2.22 1.59 0.87
N LEU A 55 -2.60 2.69 1.50
CA LEU A 55 -3.07 3.88 0.79
C LEU A 55 -1.93 4.58 0.04
N TYR A 56 -0.72 4.54 0.57
CA TYR A 56 0.45 5.15 -0.06
C TYR A 56 0.92 4.45 -1.34
N ILE A 57 0.49 3.22 -1.61
CA ILE A 57 0.95 2.50 -2.80
C ILE A 57 0.49 3.20 -4.10
N THR A 58 -0.65 3.87 -4.08
CA THR A 58 -1.15 4.63 -5.23
C THR A 58 -0.31 5.88 -5.50
N GLU A 59 0.09 6.57 -4.43
CA GLU A 59 1.02 7.70 -4.52
C GLU A 59 2.39 7.24 -5.06
N MET A 60 2.92 6.15 -4.51
CA MET A 60 4.18 5.56 -4.98
C MET A 60 4.15 5.18 -6.46
N LEU A 61 3.04 4.65 -6.97
CA LEU A 61 2.89 4.32 -8.38
C LEU A 61 2.79 5.59 -9.23
N SER A 62 2.13 6.63 -8.74
CA SER A 62 2.08 7.94 -9.39
C SER A 62 3.49 8.54 -9.52
N ASP A 63 4.26 8.56 -8.43
CA ASP A 63 5.64 9.02 -8.42
C ASP A 63 6.52 8.22 -9.37
N TYR A 64 6.38 6.91 -9.36
CA TYR A 64 7.07 6.03 -10.29
C TYR A 64 6.78 6.41 -11.75
N TYR A 65 5.49 6.60 -12.08
CA TYR A 65 5.08 6.98 -13.43
C TYR A 65 5.64 8.35 -13.84
N LEU A 66 5.53 9.33 -12.96
CA LEU A 66 6.06 10.69 -13.22
C LEU A 66 7.58 10.68 -13.46
N TYR A 67 8.29 9.78 -12.79
CA TYR A 67 9.74 9.66 -12.92
C TYR A 67 10.18 8.87 -14.15
N THR A 68 9.47 7.80 -14.50
CA THR A 68 9.89 6.83 -15.52
C THR A 68 9.14 6.94 -16.84
N GLY A 69 7.90 7.44 -16.84
CA GLY A 69 6.99 7.40 -17.98
C GLY A 69 6.45 6.00 -18.33
N ASP A 70 6.68 4.99 -17.48
CA ASP A 70 6.32 3.59 -17.73
C ASP A 70 4.81 3.36 -17.56
N ALA A 71 4.05 3.72 -18.59
CA ALA A 71 2.60 3.54 -18.64
C ALA A 71 2.18 2.06 -18.70
N ASP A 72 3.04 1.17 -19.16
CA ASP A 72 2.69 -0.24 -19.31
C ASP A 72 2.64 -0.92 -17.94
N LEU A 73 3.62 -0.66 -17.09
CA LEU A 73 3.57 -1.12 -15.69
C LEU A 73 2.35 -0.55 -14.95
N VAL A 74 2.05 0.72 -15.13
CA VAL A 74 0.87 1.33 -14.50
C VAL A 74 -0.40 0.61 -14.90
N ARG A 75 -0.62 0.33 -16.19
CA ARG A 75 -1.80 -0.42 -16.67
C ARG A 75 -1.85 -1.84 -16.11
N GLU A 76 -0.70 -2.50 -15.99
CA GLU A 76 -0.59 -3.84 -15.38
C GLU A 76 -1.06 -3.82 -13.92
N LEU A 77 -0.67 -2.82 -13.14
CA LEU A 77 -0.87 -2.77 -11.70
C LEU A 77 -2.21 -2.15 -11.27
N LEU A 78 -2.83 -1.30 -12.11
CA LEU A 78 -4.06 -0.58 -11.78
C LEU A 78 -5.20 -1.48 -11.25
N PRO A 79 -5.48 -2.67 -11.81
CA PRO A 79 -6.56 -3.52 -11.28
C PRO A 79 -6.33 -3.95 -9.83
N GLY A 80 -5.08 -4.28 -9.46
CA GLY A 80 -4.72 -4.63 -8.08
C GLY A 80 -4.83 -3.45 -7.13
N MET A 81 -4.38 -2.27 -7.56
CA MET A 81 -4.52 -1.02 -6.82
C MET A 81 -5.99 -0.67 -6.58
N ALA A 82 -6.83 -0.77 -7.61
CA ALA A 82 -8.27 -0.53 -7.50
C ALA A 82 -8.93 -1.52 -6.52
N GLY A 83 -8.46 -2.76 -6.47
CA GLY A 83 -8.91 -3.76 -5.50
C GLY A 83 -8.62 -3.35 -4.06
N ILE A 84 -7.42 -2.83 -3.80
CA ILE A 84 -7.03 -2.31 -2.48
C ILE A 84 -7.91 -1.12 -2.10
N LEU A 85 -8.06 -0.12 -2.96
CA LEU A 85 -8.90 1.05 -2.69
C LEU A 85 -10.36 0.68 -2.46
N LYS A 86 -10.87 -0.29 -3.23
CA LYS A 86 -12.23 -0.81 -3.03
C LYS A 86 -12.38 -1.42 -1.62
N ARG A 87 -11.36 -2.09 -1.10
CA ARG A 87 -11.39 -2.63 0.26
C ARG A 87 -11.57 -1.52 1.31
N PHE A 88 -10.90 -0.39 1.15
CA PHE A 88 -11.09 0.77 2.02
C PHE A 88 -12.48 1.37 1.89
N SER A 89 -13.05 1.46 0.67
CA SER A 89 -14.40 1.98 0.49
C SER A 89 -15.48 1.09 1.14
N GLU A 90 -15.21 -0.19 1.38
CA GLU A 90 -16.10 -1.09 2.13
C GLU A 90 -16.13 -0.77 3.64
N TRP A 91 -15.12 -0.05 4.13
CA TRP A 91 -15.00 0.37 5.54
C TRP A 91 -15.38 1.84 5.76
N GLU A 92 -15.87 2.49 4.71
CA GLU A 92 -16.33 3.88 4.80
C GLU A 92 -17.67 3.95 5.57
N ASP A 93 -17.72 4.79 6.61
CA ASP A 93 -18.92 5.05 7.37
C ASP A 93 -19.84 6.06 6.63
N ARG A 94 -21.01 6.34 7.23
CA ARG A 94 -22.00 7.28 6.68
C ARG A 94 -21.51 8.73 6.58
N ASN A 95 -20.39 9.07 7.19
CA ASN A 95 -19.78 10.41 7.18
C ASN A 95 -18.61 10.47 6.19
N GLY A 96 -18.29 9.36 5.51
CA GLY A 96 -17.14 9.26 4.61
C GLY A 96 -15.82 9.00 5.33
N LEU A 97 -15.86 8.50 6.58
CA LEU A 97 -14.67 8.17 7.36
C LEU A 97 -14.40 6.67 7.30
N ILE A 98 -13.13 6.29 7.22
CA ILE A 98 -12.72 4.89 7.23
C ILE A 98 -12.76 4.36 8.66
N ASP A 99 -13.67 3.42 8.92
CA ASP A 99 -13.81 2.70 10.17
C ASP A 99 -13.18 1.32 10.02
N LEU A 100 -11.94 1.20 10.50
CA LEU A 100 -11.18 -0.05 10.36
C LEU A 100 -11.73 -1.14 11.26
N PRO A 101 -11.85 -2.39 10.76
CA PRO A 101 -12.17 -3.53 11.62
C PRO A 101 -11.15 -3.71 12.76
N ASP A 102 -11.62 -4.16 13.91
CA ASP A 102 -10.83 -4.31 15.15
C ASP A 102 -9.64 -5.28 15.03
N ASP A 103 -9.63 -6.15 14.02
CA ASP A 103 -8.57 -7.11 13.77
C ASP A 103 -7.36 -6.50 13.01
N TYR A 104 -7.50 -5.25 12.53
CA TYR A 104 -6.39 -4.52 11.93
C TYR A 104 -5.72 -3.57 12.92
N TRP A 105 -4.40 -3.57 12.89
CA TRP A 105 -3.64 -2.59 13.65
C TRP A 105 -3.49 -1.29 12.84
N ASN A 106 -4.16 -0.24 13.28
CA ASN A 106 -4.03 1.08 12.69
C ASN A 106 -2.70 1.72 13.14
N PHE A 107 -1.61 1.27 12.54
CA PHE A 107 -0.29 1.81 12.81
C PHE A 107 -0.02 3.03 11.91
N ILE A 108 -0.04 4.22 12.51
CA ILE A 108 0.35 5.47 11.84
C ILE A 108 1.81 5.78 12.14
N ASP A 109 2.21 5.68 13.41
CA ASP A 109 3.58 5.84 13.91
C ASP A 109 3.71 5.18 15.29
N TRP A 110 4.93 5.19 15.86
CA TRP A 110 5.21 4.72 17.22
C TRP A 110 4.65 5.66 18.31
N SER A 111 3.43 6.14 18.10
CA SER A 111 2.68 6.95 19.07
C SER A 111 1.37 6.27 19.39
N TYR A 112 1.14 5.98 20.67
CA TYR A 112 -0.10 5.35 21.13
C TYR A 112 -1.32 6.24 20.90
N GLU A 113 -1.14 7.56 20.94
CA GLU A 113 -2.22 8.53 20.71
C GLU A 113 -2.73 8.51 19.27
N LEU A 114 -1.89 8.14 18.31
CA LEU A 114 -2.24 8.09 16.89
C LEU A 114 -2.92 6.79 16.46
N ASN A 115 -2.81 5.74 17.25
CA ASN A 115 -3.32 4.42 16.89
C ASN A 115 -4.87 4.32 16.81
N ASN A 116 -5.58 5.30 17.36
CA ASN A 116 -7.05 5.36 17.37
C ASN A 116 -7.61 6.48 16.48
N ILE A 117 -6.78 7.11 15.67
CA ILE A 117 -7.21 8.16 14.74
C ILE A 117 -7.72 7.50 13.45
N SER A 118 -8.84 8.00 12.91
CA SER A 118 -9.34 7.57 11.60
C SER A 118 -8.29 7.77 10.51
N LEU A 119 -8.22 6.85 9.55
CA LEU A 119 -7.38 6.97 8.35
C LEU A 119 -7.94 7.96 7.33
N SER A 120 -9.07 8.57 7.59
CA SER A 120 -9.70 9.54 6.70
C SER A 120 -9.00 10.89 6.85
N LEU A 121 -8.36 11.33 5.81
CA LEU A 121 -7.80 12.66 5.64
C LEU A 121 -8.58 13.42 4.58
#